data_fa9bf475c5321307b697386f9f271399
#
_entry.id   fa9bf475c5321307b697386f9f271399
#
_cell.length_a   1.000
_cell.length_b   1.000
_cell.length_c   1.000
_cell.angle_alpha   90.00
_cell.angle_beta   90.00
_cell.angle_gamma   90.00
#
_symmetry.space_group_name_H-M   'P 1'
#
loop_
_entity.id
_entity.type
_entity.pdbx_description
1 polymer ?
#
loop_
_entity_poly.entity_id
_entity_poly.type
_entity_poly.pdbx_seq_one_letter_code
_entity_poly.pdbx_strand_id
1 'polypeptide(L)'
;MAGLTLDTGALIAYERGNERIREILTVAYGRGLVPTIPAIALAEVWRGHAKDARVARLLKACSIETVDEQLARAAGHLRRTAPASGTIDACIAVGVRRRRDALATSDPSDMRILLGPGFTILAV
;
A
#
# COMPACT_ATOMS: atom_id res chain seq x y z
N MET A 1 14.04 6.37 -4.72
CA MET A 1 12.90 5.67 -4.12
C MET A 1 13.45 4.70 -3.09
N ALA A 2 13.11 4.88 -1.82
CA ALA A 2 13.62 4.03 -0.74
C ALA A 2 13.02 2.62 -0.80
N GLY A 3 11.70 2.53 -1.01
CA GLY A 3 11.00 1.27 -1.11
C GLY A 3 9.65 1.45 -1.81
N LEU A 4 8.84 0.41 -1.76
CA LEU A 4 7.52 0.39 -2.41
C LEU A 4 6.48 -0.18 -1.45
N THR A 5 5.38 0.51 -1.30
CA THR A 5 4.19 0.05 -0.59
C THR A 5 3.06 -0.19 -1.59
N LEU A 6 2.33 -1.27 -1.41
CA LEU A 6 1.15 -1.61 -2.20
C LEU A 6 -0.09 -1.40 -1.33
N ASP A 7 -1.01 -0.51 -1.75
CA ASP A 7 -2.27 -0.33 -1.04
C ASP A 7 -3.33 -1.34 -1.50
N THR A 8 -4.54 -1.21 -0.97
CA THR A 8 -5.67 -2.07 -1.33
C THR A 8 -5.92 -2.09 -2.83
N GLY A 9 -5.94 -0.92 -3.48
CA GLY A 9 -6.17 -0.83 -4.92
C GLY A 9 -5.09 -1.50 -5.74
N ALA A 10 -3.83 -1.42 -5.29
CA ALA A 10 -2.73 -2.11 -5.95
C ALA A 10 -2.86 -3.63 -5.84
N LEU A 11 -3.28 -4.14 -4.67
CA LEU A 11 -3.53 -5.57 -4.48
C LEU A 11 -4.67 -6.07 -5.38
N ILE A 12 -5.74 -5.30 -5.48
CA ILE A 12 -6.87 -5.62 -6.36
C ILE A 12 -6.42 -5.62 -7.84
N ALA A 13 -5.63 -4.63 -8.23
CA ALA A 13 -5.08 -4.56 -9.58
C ALA A 13 -4.22 -5.80 -9.89
N TYR A 14 -3.39 -6.22 -8.94
CA TYR A 14 -2.58 -7.42 -9.11
C TYR A 14 -3.46 -8.68 -9.24
N GLU A 15 -4.47 -8.81 -8.40
CA GLU A 15 -5.42 -9.93 -8.46
C GLU A 15 -6.08 -10.03 -9.85
N ARG A 16 -6.37 -8.88 -10.46
CA ARG A 16 -7.01 -8.80 -11.78
C ARG A 16 -6.04 -8.95 -12.96
N GLY A 17 -4.76 -9.10 -12.70
CA GLY A 17 -3.75 -9.24 -13.75
C GLY A 17 -3.39 -7.93 -14.45
N ASN A 18 -3.56 -6.79 -13.78
CA ASN A 18 -3.20 -5.48 -14.31
C ASN A 18 -1.73 -5.41 -14.68
N GLU A 19 -1.41 -4.97 -15.91
CA GLU A 19 -0.04 -4.93 -16.40
C GLU A 19 0.79 -3.84 -15.71
N ARG A 20 0.19 -2.72 -15.37
CA ARG A 20 0.89 -1.60 -14.76
C ARG A 20 1.50 -1.98 -13.42
N ILE A 21 0.73 -2.66 -12.55
CA ILE A 21 1.27 -3.11 -11.26
C ILE A 21 2.34 -4.18 -11.45
N ARG A 22 2.21 -5.04 -12.45
CA ARG A 22 3.23 -6.03 -12.77
C ARG A 22 4.55 -5.38 -13.17
N GLU A 23 4.50 -4.34 -14.00
CA GLU A 23 5.68 -3.57 -14.41
C GLU A 23 6.35 -2.92 -13.22
N ILE A 24 5.56 -2.30 -12.33
CA ILE A 24 6.07 -1.66 -11.12
C ILE A 24 6.81 -2.68 -10.25
N LEU A 25 6.22 -3.85 -10.06
CA LEU A 25 6.83 -4.93 -9.27
C LEU A 25 8.10 -5.46 -9.93
N THR A 26 8.10 -5.64 -11.24
CA THR A 26 9.29 -6.08 -11.97
C THR A 26 10.46 -5.13 -11.75
N VAL A 27 10.21 -3.83 -11.84
CA VAL A 27 11.24 -2.81 -11.58
C VAL A 27 11.72 -2.87 -10.13
N ALA A 28 10.80 -2.99 -9.18
CA ALA A 28 11.14 -3.07 -7.75
C ALA A 28 12.03 -4.27 -7.45
N TYR A 29 11.64 -5.45 -7.91
CA TYR A 29 12.44 -6.67 -7.72
C TYR A 29 13.80 -6.58 -8.41
N GLY A 30 13.85 -5.98 -9.59
CA GLY A 30 15.10 -5.75 -10.31
C GLY A 30 16.08 -4.86 -9.56
N ARG A 31 15.56 -4.03 -8.65
CA ARG A 31 16.38 -3.18 -7.76
C ARG A 31 16.64 -3.83 -6.39
N GLY A 32 16.25 -5.07 -6.20
CA GLY A 32 16.39 -5.76 -4.93
C GLY A 32 15.45 -5.31 -3.83
N LEU A 33 14.36 -4.61 -4.18
CA LEU A 33 13.38 -4.16 -3.20
C LEU A 33 12.42 -5.29 -2.84
N VAL A 34 12.03 -5.34 -1.56
CA VAL A 34 10.95 -6.19 -1.08
C VAL A 34 9.75 -5.27 -0.78
N PRO A 35 8.70 -5.30 -1.59
CA PRO A 35 7.55 -4.42 -1.36
C PRO A 35 6.91 -4.68 -0.01
N THR A 36 6.33 -3.64 0.58
CA THR A 36 5.56 -3.72 1.81
C THR A 36 4.07 -3.74 1.50
N ILE A 37 3.35 -4.66 2.12
CA ILE A 37 1.89 -4.71 2.08
C ILE A 37 1.39 -4.45 3.50
N PRO A 38 0.67 -3.34 3.72
CA PRO A 38 0.02 -3.12 5.02
C PRO A 38 -1.01 -4.23 5.30
N ALA A 39 -0.95 -4.84 6.48
CA ALA A 39 -1.89 -5.89 6.84
C ALA A 39 -3.35 -5.42 6.73
N ILE A 40 -3.60 -4.14 7.00
CA ILE A 40 -4.95 -3.57 6.90
C ILE A 40 -5.44 -3.53 5.44
N ALA A 41 -4.55 -3.33 4.47
CA ALA A 41 -4.91 -3.41 3.04
C ALA A 41 -5.23 -4.86 2.65
N LEU A 42 -4.45 -5.81 3.16
CA LEU A 42 -4.72 -7.22 2.92
C LEU A 42 -6.10 -7.63 3.45
N ALA A 43 -6.50 -7.09 4.60
CA ALA A 43 -7.82 -7.38 5.18
C ALA A 43 -8.98 -6.97 4.26
N GLU A 44 -8.79 -5.95 3.43
CA GLU A 44 -9.81 -5.52 2.48
C GLU A 44 -9.91 -6.41 1.23
N VAL A 45 -8.88 -7.18 0.94
CA VAL A 45 -8.77 -7.97 -0.30
C VAL A 45 -8.98 -9.45 -0.07
N TRP A 46 -8.48 -9.97 1.05
CA TRP A 46 -8.52 -11.41 1.35
C TRP A 46 -9.94 -11.90 1.60
N ARG A 47 -10.34 -12.98 0.92
CA ARG A 47 -11.71 -13.52 0.99
C ARG A 47 -11.77 -14.96 1.51
N GLY A 48 -10.64 -15.66 1.54
CA GLY A 48 -10.58 -17.05 1.96
C GLY A 48 -11.03 -18.05 0.90
N HIS A 49 -10.89 -17.71 -0.38
CA HIS A 49 -11.26 -18.61 -1.48
C HIS A 49 -10.23 -18.61 -2.62
N ALA A 50 -10.55 -19.34 -3.70
CA ALA A 50 -9.61 -19.59 -4.80
C ALA A 50 -9.05 -18.32 -5.46
N LYS A 51 -9.81 -17.22 -5.47
CA LYS A 51 -9.34 -15.94 -6.05
C LYS A 51 -8.18 -15.33 -5.29
N ASP A 52 -7.94 -15.75 -4.05
CA ASP A 52 -6.81 -15.28 -3.25
C ASP A 52 -5.47 -15.86 -3.70
N ALA A 53 -5.45 -16.84 -4.60
CA ALA A 53 -4.23 -17.55 -4.98
C ALA A 53 -3.12 -16.62 -5.51
N ARG A 54 -3.46 -15.63 -6.34
CA ARG A 54 -2.47 -14.67 -6.85
C ARG A 54 -1.90 -13.81 -5.74
N VAL A 55 -2.78 -13.28 -4.88
CA VAL A 55 -2.36 -12.47 -3.74
C VAL A 55 -1.50 -13.30 -2.78
N ALA A 56 -1.90 -14.55 -2.50
CA ALA A 56 -1.14 -15.44 -1.65
C ALA A 56 0.30 -15.65 -2.16
N ARG A 57 0.48 -15.79 -3.47
CA ARG A 57 1.81 -15.90 -4.07
C ARG A 57 2.61 -14.59 -3.92
N LEU A 58 1.95 -13.45 -4.13
CA LEU A 58 2.58 -12.15 -3.99
C LEU A 58 3.08 -11.94 -2.55
N LEU A 59 2.31 -12.34 -1.55
CA LEU A 59 2.66 -12.18 -0.14
C LEU A 59 4.00 -12.84 0.21
N LYS A 60 4.34 -13.94 -0.44
CA LYS A 60 5.61 -14.64 -0.20
C LYS A 60 6.84 -13.82 -0.60
N ALA A 61 6.66 -12.86 -1.50
CA ALA A 61 7.73 -12.00 -1.99
C ALA A 61 7.65 -10.58 -1.40
N CYS A 62 6.83 -10.39 -0.36
CA CYS A 62 6.59 -9.08 0.25
C CYS A 62 6.76 -9.12 1.76
N SER A 63 6.92 -7.95 2.36
CA SER A 63 6.91 -7.77 3.80
C SER A 63 5.52 -7.29 4.21
N ILE A 64 5.00 -7.80 5.33
CA ILE A 64 3.69 -7.40 5.85
C ILE A 64 3.90 -6.44 7.01
N GLU A 65 3.28 -5.26 6.92
CA GLU A 65 3.29 -4.28 8.00
C GLU A 65 2.08 -4.45 8.90
N THR A 66 2.31 -4.76 10.16
CA THR A 66 1.23 -4.92 11.14
C THR A 66 0.70 -3.56 11.59
N VAL A 67 -0.55 -3.54 12.06
CA VAL A 67 -1.12 -2.37 12.72
C VAL A 67 -0.92 -2.54 14.22
N ASP A 68 0.09 -1.86 14.76
CA ASP A 68 0.30 -1.81 16.21
C ASP A 68 -0.30 -0.52 16.79
N GLU A 69 -0.18 -0.36 18.11
CA GLU A 69 -0.73 0.81 18.79
C GLU A 69 -0.08 2.11 18.28
N GLN A 70 1.22 2.11 18.05
CA GLN A 70 1.95 3.29 17.60
C GLN A 70 1.46 3.73 16.22
N LEU A 71 1.31 2.80 15.31
CA LEU A 71 0.79 3.09 13.96
C LEU A 71 -0.65 3.59 14.04
N ALA A 72 -1.49 2.96 14.85
CA ALA A 72 -2.89 3.34 15.01
C ALA A 72 -3.02 4.77 15.54
N ARG A 73 -2.22 5.13 16.54
CA ARG A 73 -2.22 6.51 17.08
C ARG A 73 -1.77 7.53 16.05
N ALA A 74 -0.72 7.22 15.30
CA ALA A 74 -0.22 8.10 14.25
C ALA A 74 -1.26 8.30 13.13
N ALA A 75 -1.97 7.24 12.76
CA ALA A 75 -3.04 7.33 11.77
C ALA A 75 -4.19 8.21 12.25
N GLY A 76 -4.59 8.09 13.51
CA GLY A 76 -5.60 8.96 14.12
C GLY A 76 -5.18 10.43 14.10
N HIS A 77 -3.93 10.71 14.42
CA HIS A 77 -3.37 12.06 14.34
C HIS A 77 -3.41 12.62 12.90
N LEU A 78 -3.00 11.81 11.94
CA LEU A 78 -2.97 12.22 10.53
C LEU A 78 -4.37 12.59 10.03
N ARG A 79 -5.40 11.86 10.45
CA ARG A 79 -6.78 12.13 10.06
C ARG A 79 -7.31 13.47 10.56
N ARG A 80 -6.74 14.04 11.61
CA ARG A 80 -7.14 15.37 12.08
C ARG A 80 -6.83 16.45 11.04
N THR A 81 -5.78 16.25 10.25
CA THR A 81 -5.40 17.19 9.18
C THR A 81 -6.11 16.90 7.86
N ALA A 82 -6.76 15.74 7.76
CA ALA A 82 -7.45 15.28 6.55
C ALA A 82 -8.74 14.54 6.95
N PRO A 83 -9.75 15.26 7.52
CA PRO A 83 -10.89 14.60 8.15
C PRO A 83 -11.79 13.83 7.19
N ALA A 84 -11.71 14.10 5.88
CA ALA A 84 -12.45 13.34 4.88
C ALA A 84 -11.80 11.99 4.54
N SER A 85 -10.56 11.75 5.00
CA SER A 85 -9.81 10.51 4.71
C SER A 85 -10.26 9.39 5.62
N GLY A 86 -10.28 8.16 5.07
CA GLY A 86 -10.64 6.97 5.82
C GLY A 86 -9.50 6.47 6.73
N THR A 87 -9.87 5.67 7.72
CA THR A 87 -8.93 5.11 8.69
C THR A 87 -7.90 4.20 8.02
N ILE A 88 -8.33 3.38 7.07
CA ILE A 88 -7.44 2.45 6.36
C ILE A 88 -6.40 3.21 5.56
N ASP A 89 -6.82 4.20 4.79
CA ASP A 89 -5.90 5.04 4.01
C ASP A 89 -4.91 5.77 4.90
N ALA A 90 -5.37 6.26 6.07
CA ALA A 90 -4.49 6.93 7.02
C ALA A 90 -3.43 5.97 7.58
N CYS A 91 -3.79 4.73 7.89
CA CYS A 91 -2.83 3.71 8.33
C CYS A 91 -1.78 3.42 7.25
N ILE A 92 -2.21 3.28 6.00
CA ILE A 92 -1.32 3.05 4.87
C ILE A 92 -0.36 4.23 4.71
N ALA A 93 -0.88 5.45 4.75
CA ALA A 93 -0.09 6.67 4.60
C ALA A 93 0.97 6.80 5.71
N VAL A 94 0.65 6.45 6.94
CA VAL A 94 1.63 6.49 8.05
C VAL A 94 2.84 5.59 7.74
N GLY A 95 2.60 4.37 7.30
CA GLY A 95 3.68 3.45 6.94
C GLY A 95 4.54 3.97 5.80
N VAL A 96 3.90 4.49 4.75
CA VAL A 96 4.59 5.09 3.61
C VAL A 96 5.48 6.24 4.06
N ARG A 97 4.95 7.14 4.90
CA ARG A 97 5.71 8.30 5.39
C ARG A 97 6.91 7.88 6.23
N ARG A 98 6.75 6.88 7.10
CA ARG A 98 7.84 6.39 7.94
C ARG A 98 8.98 5.81 7.13
N ARG A 99 8.65 5.01 6.12
CA ARG A 99 9.66 4.36 5.28
C ARG A 99 10.12 5.22 4.11
N ARG A 100 9.42 6.31 3.82
CA ARG A 100 9.62 7.14 2.64
C ARG A 100 9.51 6.35 1.34
N ASP A 101 8.57 5.44 1.30
CA ASP A 101 8.32 4.59 0.15
C ASP A 101 7.62 5.36 -0.97
N ALA A 102 7.74 4.84 -2.19
CA ALA A 102 6.76 5.09 -3.23
C ALA A 102 5.50 4.29 -2.90
N LEU A 103 4.35 4.78 -3.32
CA LEU A 103 3.06 4.13 -3.10
C LEU A 103 2.40 3.79 -4.42
N ALA A 104 2.10 2.51 -4.64
CA ALA A 104 1.24 2.08 -5.74
C ALA A 104 -0.22 2.09 -5.25
N THR A 105 -1.09 2.81 -5.95
CA THR A 105 -2.47 3.05 -5.51
C THR A 105 -3.40 3.25 -6.70
N SER A 106 -4.67 2.88 -6.53
CA SER A 106 -5.72 3.22 -7.48
C SER A 106 -6.37 4.60 -7.20
N ASP A 107 -6.05 5.22 -6.05
CA ASP A 107 -6.62 6.51 -5.63
C ASP A 107 -5.52 7.55 -5.37
N PRO A 108 -4.78 7.96 -6.40
CA PRO A 108 -3.62 8.82 -6.21
C PRO A 108 -3.95 10.19 -5.61
N SER A 109 -5.10 10.78 -5.95
CA SER A 109 -5.49 12.08 -5.41
C SER A 109 -5.80 12.03 -3.92
N ASP A 110 -6.50 11.00 -3.47
CA ASP A 110 -6.82 10.82 -2.04
C ASP A 110 -5.56 10.58 -1.23
N MET A 111 -4.65 9.76 -1.74
CA MET A 111 -3.39 9.49 -1.05
C MET A 111 -2.46 10.71 -1.04
N ARG A 112 -2.52 11.55 -2.07
CA ARG A 112 -1.73 12.79 -2.08
C ARG A 112 -2.12 13.72 -0.94
N ILE A 113 -3.39 13.79 -0.58
CA ILE A 113 -3.86 14.58 0.56
C ILE A 113 -3.19 14.11 1.86
N LEU A 114 -3.10 12.80 2.07
CA LEU A 114 -2.51 12.23 3.28
C LEU A 114 -0.99 12.28 3.30
N LEU A 115 -0.35 12.09 2.15
CA LEU A 115 1.11 12.04 2.05
C LEU A 115 1.74 13.43 1.93
N GLY A 116 1.05 14.38 1.32
CA GLY A 116 1.62 15.68 0.98
C GLY A 116 2.59 15.58 -0.20
N PRO A 117 3.30 16.68 -0.50
CA PRO A 117 4.28 16.71 -1.59
C PRO A 117 5.54 15.91 -1.23
N GLY A 118 6.32 15.54 -2.21
CA GLY A 118 7.62 14.88 -1.99
C GLY A 118 7.57 13.36 -1.96
N PHE A 119 6.38 12.76 -2.05
CA PHE A 119 6.23 11.32 -2.16
C PHE A 119 5.91 10.91 -3.60
N THR A 120 6.50 9.80 -4.04
CA THR A 120 6.19 9.23 -5.35
C THR A 120 4.92 8.39 -5.26
N ILE A 121 3.92 8.75 -6.05
CA ILE A 121 2.67 8.01 -6.15
C ILE A 121 2.57 7.41 -7.54
N LEU A 122 2.39 6.10 -7.61
CA LEU A 122 2.31 5.32 -8.84
C LEU A 122 0.87 4.85 -9.01
N ALA A 123 0.15 5.45 -9.96
CA ALA A 123 -1.24 5.09 -10.23
C ALA A 123 -1.34 3.72 -10.92
N VAL A 124 -2.27 2.93 -10.48
CA VAL A 124 -2.54 1.59 -11.05
C VAL A 124 -4.01 1.37 -11.35
#